data_98316ca881835e28d10f4ed07709dcef
#
_entry.id   98316ca881835e28d10f4ed07709dcef
#
_cell.length_a   1.000
_cell.length_b   1.000
_cell.length_c   1.000
_cell.angle_alpha   90.00
_cell.angle_beta   90.00
_cell.angle_gamma   90.00
#
_symmetry.space_group_name_H-M   'P 1'
#
loop_
_entity.id
_entity.type
_entity.pdbx_description
1 polymer ?
#
loop_
_entity_poly.entity_id
_entity_poly.type
_entity_poly.pdbx_seq_one_letter_code
_entity_poly.pdbx_strand_id
1 'polypeptide(L)'
;MKVTMHHRLGVLALASCLTLTGCMSSGSSSSDDDGDGPITIGISLPLTGDFSEPGKGVQRGYEAWADYVNENGGLLGRDVELKILDDQSNADRVASDYEKLINQDGVDLVFGPFSTRLVVPAAQVAKDYGFLFVEPAGAAEEVFTQGFDNLFYAAPAVADDHYNYLADAIEALPEADRPKTAAYAAMDDPFAMGTAYGLKTRLEEMGVKTVVDEVYPPNTTDFGSIAAKIADSKADVIVGGTQYQDAVNMIVALRQLNYQPKMAAFSTAPTNAEFPEAIGKETEGILSPTGYTPEADYPTNAEFVEYYTEKSGTPPAEDEANAWTTGQVVAAAVEAVGCADPDPECQQQLIDWLRENEVDTVVGPLSWDAEGRPQGAHLIQQYVDGKIRIVLPQEAAEADLILEKPPW
;
A
#
# COMPACT_ATOMS: atom_id res chain seq x y z
N MET A 1 -37.44 68.92 -1.75
CA MET A 1 -37.06 70.32 -2.06
C MET A 1 -36.07 70.24 -3.24
N LYS A 2 -36.58 70.76 -4.37
CA LYS A 2 -35.94 71.36 -5.56
C LYS A 2 -34.72 70.64 -6.15
N VAL A 3 -34.84 69.97 -7.36
CA VAL A 3 -34.91 70.52 -8.73
C VAL A 3 -33.58 71.14 -9.18
N THR A 4 -32.98 70.61 -10.23
CA THR A 4 -32.87 71.06 -11.63
C THR A 4 -31.77 70.27 -12.33
N MET A 5 -31.92 69.48 -13.36
CA MET A 5 -32.24 69.60 -14.76
C MET A 5 -31.51 70.73 -15.56
N HIS A 6 -30.67 70.38 -16.54
CA HIS A 6 -30.38 71.03 -17.83
C HIS A 6 -29.47 70.10 -18.68
N HIS A 7 -29.95 69.55 -19.74
CA HIS A 7 -30.10 69.87 -21.17
C HIS A 7 -28.85 70.44 -21.88
N ARG A 8 -28.32 69.78 -22.91
CA ARG A 8 -28.43 70.07 -24.35
C ARG A 8 -27.34 69.27 -25.15
N LEU A 9 -27.83 68.54 -26.14
CA LEU A 9 -27.68 68.71 -27.59
C LEU A 9 -26.18 68.68 -28.06
N GLY A 10 -25.74 67.88 -28.96
CA GLY A 10 -26.19 67.25 -30.17
C GLY A 10 -25.09 67.41 -31.21
N VAL A 11 -24.80 66.49 -32.07
CA VAL A 11 -24.51 66.68 -33.50
C VAL A 11 -24.25 65.34 -34.17
N LEU A 12 -25.02 65.10 -35.22
CA LEU A 12 -24.85 64.02 -36.24
C LEU A 12 -23.59 64.22 -37.04
N ALA A 13 -22.97 63.10 -37.46
CA ALA A 13 -22.31 63.01 -38.75
C ALA A 13 -22.44 61.60 -39.33
N LEU A 14 -22.87 61.55 -40.58
CA LEU A 14 -23.20 60.44 -41.45
C LEU A 14 -21.97 59.70 -42.00
N ALA A 15 -22.24 58.41 -42.33
CA ALA A 15 -21.85 57.69 -43.53
C ALA A 15 -20.47 57.01 -43.60
N SER A 16 -20.43 55.68 -43.73
CA SER A 16 -20.31 55.03 -45.04
C SER A 16 -20.39 53.52 -44.89
N CYS A 17 -21.28 52.92 -45.66
CA CYS A 17 -21.39 51.48 -45.92
C CYS A 17 -20.15 50.99 -46.69
N LEU A 18 -19.52 49.92 -46.22
CA LEU A 18 -18.72 49.03 -47.09
C LEU A 18 -19.11 47.59 -46.72
N THR A 19 -19.86 46.97 -47.57
CA THR A 19 -20.20 45.56 -47.62
C THR A 19 -18.96 44.78 -48.07
N LEU A 20 -18.41 43.95 -47.17
CA LEU A 20 -17.51 42.88 -47.53
C LEU A 20 -18.17 41.55 -47.21
N THR A 21 -18.56 40.87 -48.28
CA THR A 21 -19.01 39.47 -48.33
C THR A 21 -17.80 38.62 -47.97
N GLY A 22 -17.74 38.11 -46.77
CA GLY A 22 -16.76 37.11 -46.34
C GLY A 22 -17.44 35.74 -46.31
N CYS A 23 -16.91 34.78 -47.08
CA CYS A 23 -17.34 33.42 -47.14
C CYS A 23 -17.34 32.78 -45.73
N MET A 24 -18.48 32.22 -45.35
CA MET A 24 -18.59 31.25 -44.29
C MET A 24 -17.93 29.96 -44.80
N SER A 25 -16.66 29.73 -44.49
CA SER A 25 -16.12 28.39 -44.39
C SER A 25 -16.55 27.83 -43.02
N SER A 26 -17.49 26.89 -43.04
CA SER A 26 -17.71 25.98 -41.95
C SER A 26 -16.45 25.13 -41.76
N GLY A 27 -15.50 25.65 -40.96
CA GLY A 27 -14.47 24.84 -40.36
C GLY A 27 -15.17 24.03 -39.29
N SER A 28 -15.32 22.72 -39.53
CA SER A 28 -15.42 21.77 -38.43
C SER A 28 -14.15 21.91 -37.60
N SER A 29 -14.29 22.57 -36.46
CA SER A 29 -13.31 22.41 -35.40
C SER A 29 -13.42 20.92 -34.97
N SER A 30 -12.57 20.08 -35.55
CA SER A 30 -12.03 18.97 -34.79
C SER A 30 -11.41 19.63 -33.57
N SER A 31 -12.00 19.43 -32.42
CA SER A 31 -11.28 19.58 -31.17
C SER A 31 -10.18 18.52 -31.21
N ASP A 32 -9.03 18.86 -31.72
CA ASP A 32 -7.81 18.26 -31.28
C ASP A 32 -7.72 18.66 -29.79
N ASP A 33 -8.16 17.77 -28.94
CA ASP A 33 -7.87 17.80 -27.51
C ASP A 33 -6.37 17.40 -27.42
N ASP A 34 -5.52 18.36 -27.79
CA ASP A 34 -4.10 18.30 -27.47
C ASP A 34 -4.03 18.24 -25.95
N GLY A 35 -3.62 17.10 -25.38
CA GLY A 35 -3.61 16.72 -23.96
C GLY A 35 -2.94 17.71 -23.00
N ASP A 36 -3.50 18.92 -22.90
CA ASP A 36 -3.00 20.09 -22.16
C ASP A 36 -3.60 20.14 -20.72
N GLY A 37 -4.48 19.20 -20.37
CA GLY A 37 -5.07 19.06 -19.04
C GLY A 37 -4.22 18.23 -18.07
N PRO A 38 -4.57 18.21 -16.76
CA PRO A 38 -3.89 17.35 -15.80
C PRO A 38 -4.06 15.87 -16.17
N ILE A 39 -3.11 15.03 -15.74
CA ILE A 39 -3.27 13.58 -15.75
C ILE A 39 -4.14 13.20 -14.56
N THR A 40 -5.32 12.66 -14.81
CA THR A 40 -6.26 12.28 -13.77
C THR A 40 -6.09 10.82 -13.39
N ILE A 41 -5.82 10.54 -12.11
CA ILE A 41 -5.65 9.18 -11.58
C ILE A 41 -6.85 8.83 -10.70
N GLY A 42 -7.56 7.76 -11.06
CA GLY A 42 -8.70 7.24 -10.32
C GLY A 42 -8.31 6.25 -9.24
N ILE A 43 -8.86 6.43 -8.03
CA ILE A 43 -8.54 5.60 -6.87
C ILE A 43 -9.83 5.38 -6.06
N SER A 44 -10.05 4.15 -5.58
CA SER A 44 -11.03 3.85 -4.54
C SER A 44 -10.29 3.42 -3.30
N LEU A 45 -10.56 4.02 -2.14
CA LEU A 45 -9.86 3.73 -0.87
C LEU A 45 -10.85 3.51 0.28
N PRO A 46 -10.53 2.64 1.23
CA PRO A 46 -11.34 2.45 2.44
C PRO A 46 -11.07 3.59 3.44
N LEU A 47 -11.66 4.77 3.21
CA LEU A 47 -11.50 5.92 4.10
C LEU A 47 -12.41 5.83 5.33
N THR A 48 -13.40 4.94 5.28
CA THR A 48 -14.29 4.55 6.39
C THR A 48 -14.42 3.02 6.47
N GLY A 49 -14.93 2.50 7.60
CA GLY A 49 -15.05 1.05 7.83
C GLY A 49 -13.80 0.42 8.44
N ASP A 50 -13.70 -0.91 8.31
CA ASP A 50 -12.72 -1.73 9.04
C ASP A 50 -11.27 -1.49 8.64
N PHE A 51 -11.03 -1.05 7.41
CA PHE A 51 -9.69 -0.74 6.87
C PHE A 51 -9.38 0.76 6.83
N SER A 52 -10.11 1.59 7.59
CA SER A 52 -10.01 3.04 7.44
C SER A 52 -8.66 3.62 7.85
N GLU A 53 -8.01 3.09 8.86
CA GLU A 53 -6.70 3.63 9.30
C GLU A 53 -5.59 3.38 8.27
N PRO A 54 -5.33 2.15 7.79
CA PRO A 54 -4.37 1.95 6.71
C PRO A 54 -4.82 2.60 5.39
N GLY A 55 -6.11 2.60 5.07
CA GLY A 55 -6.63 3.29 3.88
C GLY A 55 -6.32 4.79 3.85
N LYS A 56 -6.35 5.47 5.01
CA LYS A 56 -5.91 6.86 5.14
C LYS A 56 -4.38 6.99 5.05
N GLY A 57 -3.61 5.99 5.49
CA GLY A 57 -2.17 5.93 5.28
C GLY A 57 -1.84 5.93 3.80
N VAL A 58 -2.46 5.04 3.04
CA VAL A 58 -2.35 4.96 1.58
C VAL A 58 -2.77 6.28 0.91
N GLN A 59 -3.88 6.90 1.35
CA GLN A 59 -4.30 8.22 0.84
C GLN A 59 -3.20 9.27 1.02
N ARG A 60 -2.63 9.38 2.23
CA ARG A 60 -1.55 10.34 2.50
C ARG A 60 -0.33 10.12 1.62
N GLY A 61 0.04 8.85 1.37
CA GLY A 61 1.14 8.51 0.49
C GLY A 61 0.90 8.91 -0.96
N TYR A 62 -0.30 8.65 -1.49
CA TYR A 62 -0.69 9.06 -2.84
C TYR A 62 -0.74 10.58 -3.00
N GLU A 63 -1.35 11.28 -2.04
CA GLU A 63 -1.42 12.75 -2.04
C GLU A 63 -0.03 13.37 -1.98
N ALA A 64 0.85 12.87 -1.11
CA ALA A 64 2.23 13.35 -1.00
C ALA A 64 3.03 13.12 -2.29
N TRP A 65 2.87 11.95 -2.94
CA TRP A 65 3.51 11.67 -4.21
C TRP A 65 3.02 12.62 -5.33
N ALA A 66 1.71 12.81 -5.44
CA ALA A 66 1.13 13.72 -6.45
C ALA A 66 1.58 15.17 -6.25
N ASP A 67 1.59 15.65 -5.00
CA ASP A 67 2.11 16.98 -4.66
C ASP A 67 3.58 17.12 -5.03
N TYR A 68 4.41 16.12 -4.69
CA TYR A 68 5.82 16.10 -5.03
C TYR A 68 6.05 16.15 -6.55
N VAL A 69 5.36 15.33 -7.31
CA VAL A 69 5.45 15.32 -8.78
C VAL A 69 5.07 16.69 -9.36
N ASN A 70 3.97 17.27 -8.90
CA ASN A 70 3.49 18.58 -9.36
C ASN A 70 4.48 19.71 -9.02
N GLU A 71 5.06 19.69 -7.82
CA GLU A 71 6.09 20.66 -7.40
C GLU A 71 7.39 20.53 -8.22
N ASN A 72 7.64 19.35 -8.82
CA ASN A 72 8.83 19.05 -9.64
C ASN A 72 8.57 19.05 -11.16
N GLY A 73 7.48 19.63 -11.63
CA GLY A 73 7.22 19.86 -13.06
C GLY A 73 6.20 18.93 -13.69
N GLY A 74 5.51 18.12 -12.88
CA GLY A 74 4.44 17.23 -13.32
C GLY A 74 4.94 15.95 -13.98
N LEU A 75 4.02 15.11 -14.38
CA LEU A 75 4.28 13.88 -15.14
C LEU A 75 4.11 14.18 -16.64
N LEU A 76 5.12 13.95 -17.44
CA LEU A 76 5.19 14.41 -18.84
C LEU A 76 4.93 15.92 -19.01
N GLY A 77 5.26 16.73 -17.99
CA GLY A 77 5.04 18.18 -18.01
C GLY A 77 3.58 18.59 -17.73
N ARG A 78 2.74 17.67 -17.28
CA ARG A 78 1.32 17.87 -16.91
C ARG A 78 1.16 17.67 -15.40
N ASP A 79 0.33 18.48 -14.76
CA ASP A 79 -0.03 18.26 -13.35
C ASP A 79 -0.77 16.93 -13.18
N VAL A 80 -0.59 16.27 -12.03
CA VAL A 80 -1.32 15.06 -11.63
C VAL A 80 -2.49 15.48 -10.73
N GLU A 81 -3.69 14.98 -11.02
CA GLU A 81 -4.89 15.16 -10.20
C GLU A 81 -5.41 13.80 -9.71
N LEU A 82 -5.56 13.64 -8.39
CA LEU A 82 -6.10 12.41 -7.80
C LEU A 82 -7.62 12.51 -7.62
N LYS A 83 -8.33 11.50 -8.09
CA LYS A 83 -9.77 11.36 -7.92
C LYS A 83 -10.07 10.16 -7.01
N ILE A 84 -10.26 10.46 -5.72
CA ILE A 84 -10.39 9.44 -4.67
C ILE A 84 -11.86 9.26 -4.29
N LEU A 85 -12.32 8.01 -4.25
CA LEU A 85 -13.64 7.61 -3.76
C LEU A 85 -13.50 6.78 -2.48
N ASP A 86 -14.49 6.88 -1.56
CA ASP A 86 -14.54 6.07 -0.33
C ASP A 86 -15.35 4.80 -0.57
N ASP A 87 -14.67 3.65 -0.58
CA ASP A 87 -15.31 2.34 -0.75
C ASP A 87 -15.94 1.79 0.52
N GLN A 88 -15.71 2.43 1.67
CA GLN A 88 -16.24 2.02 2.97
C GLN A 88 -15.83 0.60 3.39
N SER A 89 -14.64 0.16 2.98
CA SER A 89 -14.12 -1.21 3.20
C SER A 89 -15.01 -2.31 2.57
N ASN A 90 -15.68 -2.01 1.45
CA ASN A 90 -16.67 -2.88 0.81
C ASN A 90 -16.26 -3.26 -0.62
N ALA A 91 -16.07 -4.56 -0.87
CA ALA A 91 -15.62 -5.10 -2.13
C ALA A 91 -16.56 -4.82 -3.33
N ASP A 92 -17.89 -4.88 -3.13
CA ASP A 92 -18.86 -4.60 -4.20
C ASP A 92 -18.83 -3.11 -4.58
N ARG A 93 -18.54 -2.25 -3.60
CA ARG A 93 -18.42 -0.81 -3.82
C ARG A 93 -17.14 -0.47 -4.57
N VAL A 94 -16.01 -1.07 -4.22
CA VAL A 94 -14.74 -0.92 -4.95
C VAL A 94 -14.94 -1.18 -6.45
N ALA A 95 -15.56 -2.29 -6.83
CA ALA A 95 -15.81 -2.61 -8.24
C ALA A 95 -16.63 -1.50 -8.93
N SER A 96 -17.74 -1.06 -8.29
CA SER A 96 -18.57 0.02 -8.83
C SER A 96 -17.84 1.37 -8.90
N ASP A 97 -16.94 1.64 -7.95
CA ASP A 97 -16.14 2.88 -7.95
C ASP A 97 -15.15 2.91 -9.12
N TYR A 98 -14.44 1.80 -9.40
CA TYR A 98 -13.56 1.73 -10.58
C TYR A 98 -14.34 1.77 -11.90
N GLU A 99 -15.50 1.11 -12.01
CA GLU A 99 -16.38 1.27 -13.18
C GLU A 99 -16.78 2.73 -13.40
N LYS A 100 -17.10 3.46 -12.31
CA LYS A 100 -17.45 4.88 -12.37
C LYS A 100 -16.26 5.74 -12.77
N LEU A 101 -15.10 5.56 -12.13
CA LEU A 101 -13.87 6.31 -12.41
C LEU A 101 -13.47 6.19 -13.88
N ILE A 102 -13.51 4.98 -14.43
CA ILE A 102 -13.11 4.71 -15.82
C ILE A 102 -14.18 5.21 -16.81
N ASN A 103 -15.46 4.83 -16.63
CA ASN A 103 -16.48 5.05 -17.66
C ASN A 103 -17.18 6.40 -17.58
N GLN A 104 -17.33 6.97 -16.38
CA GLN A 104 -18.11 8.19 -16.17
C GLN A 104 -17.23 9.40 -15.91
N ASP A 105 -16.18 9.16 -15.13
CA ASP A 105 -15.26 10.22 -14.74
C ASP A 105 -14.11 10.38 -15.74
N GLY A 106 -13.84 9.36 -16.57
CA GLY A 106 -12.89 9.40 -17.68
C GLY A 106 -11.45 9.61 -17.23
N VAL A 107 -11.02 8.90 -16.17
CA VAL A 107 -9.64 9.00 -15.66
C VAL A 107 -8.63 8.42 -16.65
N ASP A 108 -7.42 8.98 -16.66
CA ASP A 108 -6.33 8.57 -17.54
C ASP A 108 -5.63 7.30 -17.05
N LEU A 109 -5.48 7.16 -15.73
CA LEU A 109 -4.81 6.06 -15.04
C LEU A 109 -5.61 5.64 -13.81
N VAL A 110 -5.33 4.46 -13.26
CA VAL A 110 -5.88 4.00 -11.99
C VAL A 110 -4.78 3.46 -11.07
N PHE A 111 -4.91 3.74 -9.77
CA PHE A 111 -4.07 3.14 -8.71
C PHE A 111 -4.91 2.21 -7.85
N GLY A 112 -4.28 1.21 -7.24
CA GLY A 112 -4.94 0.22 -6.42
C GLY A 112 -5.40 0.71 -5.05
N PRO A 113 -6.39 0.02 -4.44
CA PRO A 113 -6.89 0.28 -3.09
C PRO A 113 -6.02 -0.34 -2.01
N PHE A 114 -6.41 -0.15 -0.74
CA PHE A 114 -5.87 -0.93 0.38
C PHE A 114 -6.69 -2.21 0.58
N SER A 115 -5.99 -3.21 0.88
CA SER A 115 -6.13 -4.61 1.26
C SER A 115 -6.42 -5.57 0.11
N THR A 116 -5.92 -6.80 0.24
CA THR A 116 -6.14 -7.92 -0.68
C THR A 116 -7.61 -8.08 -1.08
N ARG A 117 -8.53 -7.96 -0.12
CA ARG A 117 -9.97 -8.06 -0.36
C ARG A 117 -10.52 -7.05 -1.35
N LEU A 118 -9.92 -5.86 -1.39
CA LEU A 118 -10.38 -4.76 -2.24
C LEU A 118 -9.60 -4.72 -3.55
N VAL A 119 -8.36 -5.17 -3.53
CA VAL A 119 -7.50 -5.25 -4.73
C VAL A 119 -8.07 -6.20 -5.77
N VAL A 120 -8.50 -7.41 -5.40
CA VAL A 120 -8.99 -8.41 -6.37
C VAL A 120 -10.16 -7.90 -7.22
N PRO A 121 -11.27 -7.36 -6.65
CA PRO A 121 -12.35 -6.82 -7.46
C PRO A 121 -11.96 -5.57 -8.25
N ALA A 122 -11.06 -4.73 -7.72
CA ALA A 122 -10.54 -3.56 -8.43
C ALA A 122 -9.71 -3.94 -9.65
N ALA A 123 -8.77 -4.88 -9.47
CA ALA A 123 -7.91 -5.40 -10.54
C ALA A 123 -8.71 -6.05 -11.66
N GLN A 124 -9.81 -6.76 -11.32
CA GLN A 124 -10.70 -7.35 -12.34
C GLN A 124 -11.34 -6.27 -13.19
N VAL A 125 -11.87 -5.20 -12.59
CA VAL A 125 -12.44 -4.08 -13.35
C VAL A 125 -11.38 -3.41 -14.21
N ALA A 126 -10.20 -3.08 -13.65
CA ALA A 126 -9.11 -2.49 -14.42
C ALA A 126 -8.71 -3.37 -15.63
N LYS A 127 -8.62 -4.69 -15.43
CA LYS A 127 -8.36 -5.67 -16.51
C LYS A 127 -9.43 -5.65 -17.59
N ASP A 128 -10.70 -5.64 -17.20
CA ASP A 128 -11.83 -5.68 -18.15
C ASP A 128 -11.86 -4.44 -19.07
N TYR A 129 -11.29 -3.33 -18.60
CA TYR A 129 -11.11 -2.09 -19.37
C TYR A 129 -9.69 -1.91 -19.95
N GLY A 130 -8.78 -2.85 -19.71
CA GLY A 130 -7.43 -2.83 -20.26
C GLY A 130 -6.49 -1.82 -19.61
N PHE A 131 -6.75 -1.39 -18.37
CA PHE A 131 -5.90 -0.47 -17.62
C PHE A 131 -4.73 -1.16 -16.95
N LEU A 132 -3.56 -0.54 -16.96
CA LEU A 132 -2.48 -0.83 -16.02
C LEU A 132 -3.01 -0.71 -14.59
N PHE A 133 -2.67 -1.64 -13.72
CA PHE A 133 -3.09 -1.65 -12.33
C PHE A 133 -1.90 -1.90 -11.41
N VAL A 134 -1.37 -0.84 -10.81
CA VAL A 134 -0.33 -0.91 -9.77
C VAL A 134 -0.97 -0.67 -8.42
N GLU A 135 -0.66 -1.51 -7.42
CA GLU A 135 -1.38 -1.50 -6.17
C GLU A 135 -0.43 -1.60 -4.95
N PRO A 136 -0.79 -0.97 -3.79
CA PRO A 136 0.11 -0.85 -2.65
C PRO A 136 -0.02 -1.95 -1.59
N ALA A 137 -1.09 -2.80 -1.62
CA ALA A 137 -1.47 -3.56 -0.43
C ALA A 137 -2.17 -4.92 -0.67
N GLY A 138 -2.17 -5.44 -1.88
CA GLY A 138 -2.72 -6.74 -2.24
C GLY A 138 -1.72 -7.88 -2.07
N ALA A 139 -1.21 -8.08 -0.88
CA ALA A 139 -0.06 -8.95 -0.64
C ALA A 139 -0.34 -10.46 -0.66
N ALA A 140 -1.60 -10.92 -0.61
CA ALA A 140 -1.86 -12.36 -0.54
C ALA A 140 -1.62 -13.06 -1.88
N GLU A 141 -1.06 -14.26 -1.82
CA GLU A 141 -0.77 -15.12 -2.98
C GLU A 141 -1.96 -15.28 -3.92
N GLU A 142 -3.18 -15.26 -3.39
CA GLU A 142 -4.40 -15.41 -4.19
C GLU A 142 -4.57 -14.31 -5.23
N VAL A 143 -4.04 -13.09 -5.03
CA VAL A 143 -4.09 -11.98 -6.00
C VAL A 143 -3.40 -12.40 -7.30
N PHE A 144 -2.25 -13.04 -7.18
CA PHE A 144 -1.37 -13.42 -8.29
C PHE A 144 -1.80 -14.70 -9.00
N THR A 145 -2.77 -15.43 -8.45
CA THR A 145 -3.33 -16.65 -9.04
C THR A 145 -4.62 -16.43 -9.84
N GLN A 146 -5.14 -15.19 -9.88
CA GLN A 146 -6.36 -14.84 -10.63
C GLN A 146 -6.13 -14.71 -12.16
N GLY A 147 -4.86 -14.70 -12.59
CA GLY A 147 -4.51 -14.51 -13.99
C GLY A 147 -4.65 -13.08 -14.46
N PHE A 148 -4.39 -12.12 -13.59
CA PHE A 148 -4.27 -10.72 -13.96
C PHE A 148 -2.98 -10.51 -14.74
N ASP A 149 -3.10 -9.94 -15.93
CA ASP A 149 -1.98 -9.63 -16.82
C ASP A 149 -1.64 -8.13 -16.84
N ASN A 150 -2.34 -7.35 -16.06
CA ASN A 150 -2.24 -5.90 -15.93
C ASN A 150 -1.86 -5.44 -14.51
N LEU A 151 -1.71 -6.36 -13.54
CA LEU A 151 -1.47 -6.06 -12.12
C LEU A 151 0.02 -6.14 -11.76
N PHE A 152 0.46 -5.19 -10.91
CA PHE A 152 1.80 -5.14 -10.33
C PHE A 152 1.70 -4.69 -8.87
N TYR A 153 2.29 -5.46 -7.95
CA TYR A 153 2.30 -5.12 -6.53
C TYR A 153 3.51 -4.24 -6.19
N ALA A 154 3.25 -3.06 -5.62
CA ALA A 154 4.25 -2.05 -5.32
C ALA A 154 4.86 -2.19 -3.91
N ALA A 155 5.24 -3.41 -3.53
CA ALA A 155 5.95 -3.71 -2.30
C ALA A 155 6.93 -4.88 -2.53
N PRO A 156 7.90 -5.14 -1.61
CA PRO A 156 8.99 -6.04 -1.88
C PRO A 156 8.62 -7.53 -1.98
N ALA A 157 7.59 -8.00 -1.26
CA ALA A 157 7.24 -9.42 -1.22
C ALA A 157 5.77 -9.66 -0.91
N VAL A 158 5.26 -10.83 -1.31
CA VAL A 158 3.91 -11.31 -0.96
C VAL A 158 3.86 -11.83 0.47
N ALA A 159 2.65 -11.92 1.03
CA ALA A 159 2.42 -12.25 2.43
C ALA A 159 3.06 -13.56 2.89
N ASP A 160 3.03 -14.58 2.04
CA ASP A 160 3.61 -15.90 2.31
C ASP A 160 5.13 -15.85 2.51
N ASP A 161 5.81 -14.87 1.91
CA ASP A 161 7.25 -14.68 1.96
C ASP A 161 7.72 -13.67 3.03
N HIS A 162 6.81 -13.02 3.74
CA HIS A 162 7.12 -11.94 4.69
C HIS A 162 8.10 -12.35 5.79
N TYR A 163 8.11 -13.59 6.22
CA TYR A 163 8.98 -14.09 7.28
C TYR A 163 10.19 -14.90 6.77
N ASN A 164 10.52 -14.86 5.47
CA ASN A 164 11.61 -15.67 4.91
C ASN A 164 12.93 -15.42 5.65
N TYR A 165 13.33 -14.18 5.90
CA TYR A 165 14.56 -13.91 6.66
C TYR A 165 14.52 -14.40 8.11
N LEU A 166 13.36 -14.39 8.76
CA LEU A 166 13.24 -14.96 10.11
C LEU A 166 13.36 -16.49 10.07
N ALA A 167 12.74 -17.14 9.09
CA ALA A 167 12.85 -18.57 8.90
C ALA A 167 14.31 -18.99 8.63
N ASP A 168 15.01 -18.27 7.77
CA ASP A 168 16.43 -18.51 7.45
C ASP A 168 17.32 -18.34 8.69
N ALA A 169 17.06 -17.29 9.50
CA ALA A 169 17.80 -17.08 10.75
C ALA A 169 17.56 -18.20 11.77
N ILE A 170 16.34 -18.71 11.88
CA ILE A 170 16.03 -19.87 12.73
C ILE A 170 16.71 -21.14 12.19
N GLU A 171 16.71 -21.34 10.88
CA GLU A 171 17.37 -22.50 10.23
C GLU A 171 18.89 -22.50 10.43
N ALA A 172 19.50 -21.32 10.47
CA ALA A 172 20.92 -21.13 10.74
C ALA A 172 21.34 -21.46 12.18
N LEU A 173 20.38 -21.51 13.14
CA LEU A 173 20.68 -21.88 14.52
C LEU A 173 21.12 -23.34 14.63
N PRO A 174 22.00 -23.68 15.61
CA PRO A 174 22.24 -25.08 15.99
C PRO A 174 20.91 -25.77 16.29
N GLU A 175 20.75 -27.01 15.86
CA GLU A 175 19.48 -27.78 16.01
C GLU A 175 18.98 -27.82 17.48
N ALA A 176 19.89 -27.79 18.45
CA ALA A 176 19.55 -27.79 19.87
C ALA A 176 18.86 -26.48 20.31
N ASP A 177 19.19 -25.38 19.65
CA ASP A 177 18.74 -24.02 20.00
C ASP A 177 17.48 -23.60 19.20
N ARG A 178 17.12 -24.35 18.15
CA ARG A 178 15.90 -24.09 17.38
C ARG A 178 14.65 -24.30 18.22
N PRO A 179 13.59 -23.53 18.02
CA PRO A 179 12.29 -23.78 18.63
C PRO A 179 11.80 -25.19 18.27
N LYS A 180 11.07 -25.84 19.17
CA LYS A 180 10.55 -27.19 18.97
C LYS A 180 9.05 -27.22 18.69
N THR A 181 8.34 -26.17 19.12
CA THR A 181 6.89 -26.07 19.00
C THR A 181 6.46 -24.66 18.62
N ALA A 182 5.40 -24.58 17.82
CA ALA A 182 4.80 -23.31 17.43
C ALA A 182 3.28 -23.34 17.55
N ALA A 183 2.71 -22.20 17.93
CA ALA A 183 1.29 -21.94 17.97
C ALA A 183 0.94 -20.81 16.97
N TYR A 184 -0.09 -21.04 16.18
CA TYR A 184 -0.59 -20.12 15.18
C TYR A 184 -1.98 -19.68 15.53
N ALA A 185 -2.25 -18.37 15.38
CA ALA A 185 -3.59 -17.83 15.46
C ALA A 185 -3.73 -16.76 14.37
N ALA A 186 -4.53 -17.03 13.34
CA ALA A 186 -4.69 -16.17 12.20
C ALA A 186 -6.14 -15.70 12.04
N MET A 187 -6.33 -14.45 11.67
CA MET A 187 -7.63 -13.95 11.21
C MET A 187 -8.00 -14.70 9.92
N ASP A 188 -9.30 -14.99 9.74
CA ASP A 188 -9.85 -15.50 8.47
C ASP A 188 -9.84 -14.40 7.40
N ASP A 189 -8.64 -14.11 6.94
CA ASP A 189 -8.31 -13.07 5.97
C ASP A 189 -7.10 -13.55 5.17
N PRO A 190 -7.11 -13.42 3.83
CA PRO A 190 -6.05 -13.97 2.97
C PRO A 190 -4.64 -13.46 3.31
N PHE A 191 -4.50 -12.17 3.61
CA PHE A 191 -3.21 -11.59 4.00
C PHE A 191 -2.72 -12.14 5.33
N ALA A 192 -3.58 -12.15 6.36
CA ALA A 192 -3.23 -12.61 7.70
C ALA A 192 -2.86 -14.09 7.72
N MET A 193 -3.61 -14.90 6.98
CA MET A 193 -3.31 -16.33 6.80
C MET A 193 -2.02 -16.56 6.01
N GLY A 194 -1.81 -15.85 4.90
CA GLY A 194 -0.58 -15.94 4.10
C GLY A 194 0.65 -15.68 4.95
N THR A 195 0.68 -14.56 5.67
CA THR A 195 1.80 -14.20 6.54
C THR A 195 2.09 -15.24 7.63
N ALA A 196 1.06 -15.73 8.33
CA ALA A 196 1.25 -16.72 9.39
C ALA A 196 1.64 -18.10 8.85
N TYR A 197 1.03 -18.52 7.75
CA TYR A 197 1.21 -19.88 7.20
C TYR A 197 2.43 -19.99 6.29
N GLY A 198 2.91 -18.90 5.73
CA GLY A 198 4.24 -18.86 5.11
C GLY A 198 5.32 -19.26 6.12
N LEU A 199 5.35 -18.59 7.28
CA LEU A 199 6.29 -18.97 8.35
C LEU A 199 6.02 -20.39 8.89
N LYS A 200 4.73 -20.79 9.04
CA LYS A 200 4.37 -22.14 9.47
C LYS A 200 4.99 -23.21 8.57
N THR A 201 4.84 -23.07 7.27
CA THR A 201 5.40 -24.01 6.29
C THR A 201 6.90 -24.17 6.48
N ARG A 202 7.64 -23.06 6.56
CA ARG A 202 9.09 -23.07 6.77
C ARG A 202 9.49 -23.72 8.10
N LEU A 203 8.78 -23.41 9.19
CA LEU A 203 9.05 -23.99 10.50
C LEU A 203 8.75 -25.52 10.56
N GLU A 204 7.66 -25.96 9.92
CA GLU A 204 7.33 -27.40 9.84
C GLU A 204 8.36 -28.18 9.02
N GLU A 205 8.90 -27.62 7.93
CA GLU A 205 10.01 -28.21 7.16
C GLU A 205 11.28 -28.40 8.00
N MET A 206 11.53 -27.49 8.95
CA MET A 206 12.63 -27.60 9.93
C MET A 206 12.31 -28.58 11.08
N GLY A 207 11.12 -29.19 11.12
CA GLY A 207 10.68 -30.12 12.15
C GLY A 207 10.09 -29.48 13.40
N VAL A 208 9.79 -28.18 13.37
CA VAL A 208 9.04 -27.50 14.46
C VAL A 208 7.60 -27.98 14.45
N LYS A 209 7.13 -28.46 15.60
CA LYS A 209 5.79 -29.05 15.69
C LYS A 209 4.72 -27.98 15.91
N THR A 210 3.72 -27.93 15.07
CA THR A 210 2.49 -27.16 15.29
C THR A 210 1.70 -27.79 16.46
N VAL A 211 1.45 -27.01 17.52
CA VAL A 211 0.72 -27.47 18.72
C VAL A 211 -0.62 -26.74 18.90
N VAL A 212 -0.79 -25.56 18.28
CA VAL A 212 -2.06 -24.82 18.15
C VAL A 212 -2.13 -24.26 16.74
N ASP A 213 -3.29 -24.35 16.13
CA ASP A 213 -3.60 -23.81 14.83
C ASP A 213 -5.06 -23.33 14.82
N GLU A 214 -5.24 -22.03 15.04
CA GLU A 214 -6.56 -21.41 15.21
C GLU A 214 -6.80 -20.36 14.13
N VAL A 215 -7.90 -20.48 13.42
CA VAL A 215 -8.43 -19.44 12.54
C VAL A 215 -9.63 -18.80 13.20
N TYR A 216 -9.66 -17.48 13.27
CA TYR A 216 -10.74 -16.74 13.92
C TYR A 216 -11.39 -15.71 12.97
N PRO A 217 -12.71 -15.46 13.11
CA PRO A 217 -13.41 -14.48 12.29
C PRO A 217 -12.86 -13.06 12.43
N PRO A 218 -12.89 -12.22 11.38
CA PRO A 218 -12.36 -10.85 11.39
C PRO A 218 -12.97 -9.93 12.47
N ASN A 219 -14.19 -10.19 12.89
CA ASN A 219 -14.89 -9.41 13.92
C ASN A 219 -14.69 -9.95 15.36
N THR A 220 -13.70 -10.81 15.58
CA THR A 220 -13.36 -11.34 16.90
C THR A 220 -12.78 -10.23 17.79
N THR A 221 -13.36 -10.02 18.96
CA THR A 221 -12.90 -9.04 19.95
C THR A 221 -12.43 -9.67 21.26
N ASP A 222 -12.85 -10.91 21.57
CA ASP A 222 -12.47 -11.66 22.77
C ASP A 222 -11.51 -12.79 22.39
N PHE A 223 -10.24 -12.65 22.80
CA PHE A 223 -9.17 -13.61 22.56
C PHE A 223 -8.88 -14.52 23.74
N GLY A 224 -9.65 -14.46 24.84
CA GLY A 224 -9.41 -15.25 26.04
C GLY A 224 -9.31 -16.75 25.79
N SER A 225 -10.21 -17.31 24.97
CA SER A 225 -10.21 -18.74 24.61
C SER A 225 -8.99 -19.15 23.78
N ILE A 226 -8.63 -18.35 22.77
CA ILE A 226 -7.47 -18.60 21.90
C ILE A 226 -6.19 -18.51 22.72
N ALA A 227 -6.05 -17.43 23.50
CA ALA A 227 -4.91 -17.23 24.39
C ALA A 227 -4.74 -18.37 25.41
N ALA A 228 -5.83 -18.90 25.97
CA ALA A 228 -5.77 -20.04 26.88
C ALA A 228 -5.23 -21.30 26.19
N LYS A 229 -5.70 -21.63 24.97
CA LYS A 229 -5.17 -22.77 24.20
C LYS A 229 -3.67 -22.62 23.93
N ILE A 230 -3.23 -21.42 23.52
CA ILE A 230 -1.82 -21.12 23.27
C ILE A 230 -1.00 -21.29 24.56
N ALA A 231 -1.44 -20.69 25.66
CA ALA A 231 -0.75 -20.78 26.95
C ALA A 231 -0.63 -22.22 27.48
N ASP A 232 -1.73 -23.00 27.39
CA ASP A 232 -1.75 -24.39 27.80
C ASP A 232 -0.84 -25.28 26.94
N SER A 233 -0.63 -24.96 25.67
CA SER A 233 0.24 -25.70 24.76
C SER A 233 1.73 -25.53 25.09
N LYS A 234 2.11 -24.44 25.75
CA LYS A 234 3.50 -24.04 26.04
C LYS A 234 4.37 -24.00 24.78
N ALA A 235 3.84 -23.50 23.68
CA ALA A 235 4.58 -23.35 22.45
C ALA A 235 5.83 -22.48 22.62
N ASP A 236 6.94 -22.82 21.96
CA ASP A 236 8.13 -21.98 21.98
C ASP A 236 7.92 -20.69 21.18
N VAL A 237 7.18 -20.77 20.07
CA VAL A 237 6.90 -19.66 19.17
C VAL A 237 5.40 -19.39 19.09
N ILE A 238 5.02 -18.11 19.12
CA ILE A 238 3.68 -17.66 18.73
C ILE A 238 3.80 -16.91 17.41
N VAL A 239 2.93 -17.23 16.48
CA VAL A 239 2.76 -16.51 15.22
C VAL A 239 1.32 -16.01 15.13
N GLY A 240 1.12 -14.71 15.11
CA GLY A 240 -0.15 -14.06 14.90
C GLY A 240 -0.27 -13.55 13.46
N GLY A 241 -1.13 -14.17 12.67
CA GLY A 241 -1.64 -13.60 11.41
C GLY A 241 -2.73 -12.59 11.74
N THR A 242 -2.37 -11.32 11.85
CA THR A 242 -3.22 -10.30 12.50
C THR A 242 -3.26 -9.00 11.71
N GLN A 243 -4.28 -8.23 11.97
CA GLN A 243 -4.30 -6.79 11.78
C GLN A 243 -3.91 -6.09 13.09
N TYR A 244 -4.16 -4.80 13.23
CA TYR A 244 -3.72 -4.05 14.40
C TYR A 244 -4.45 -4.43 15.70
N GLN A 245 -5.79 -4.30 15.71
CA GLN A 245 -6.57 -4.40 16.94
C GLN A 245 -6.62 -5.81 17.52
N ASP A 246 -6.69 -6.81 16.68
CA ASP A 246 -6.71 -8.21 17.10
C ASP A 246 -5.36 -8.67 17.66
N ALA A 247 -4.24 -8.19 17.08
CA ALA A 247 -2.92 -8.42 17.66
C ALA A 247 -2.81 -7.83 19.07
N VAL A 248 -3.21 -6.57 19.26
CA VAL A 248 -3.23 -5.92 20.57
C VAL A 248 -4.07 -6.72 21.56
N ASN A 249 -5.29 -7.11 21.20
CA ASN A 249 -6.19 -7.88 22.06
C ASN A 249 -5.62 -9.27 22.41
N MET A 250 -5.01 -9.95 21.43
CA MET A 250 -4.37 -11.26 21.64
C MET A 250 -3.18 -11.17 22.59
N ILE A 251 -2.29 -10.20 22.39
CA ILE A 251 -1.11 -9.97 23.26
C ILE A 251 -1.56 -9.66 24.70
N VAL A 252 -2.57 -8.81 24.85
CA VAL A 252 -3.12 -8.49 26.20
C VAL A 252 -3.69 -9.75 26.86
N ALA A 253 -4.42 -10.59 26.14
CA ALA A 253 -4.98 -11.84 26.67
C ALA A 253 -3.88 -12.86 27.05
N LEU A 254 -2.82 -13.02 26.24
CA LEU A 254 -1.67 -13.89 26.55
C LEU A 254 -0.93 -13.43 27.78
N ARG A 255 -0.71 -12.10 27.92
CA ARG A 255 -0.08 -11.49 29.08
C ARG A 255 -0.85 -11.74 30.39
N GLN A 256 -2.19 -11.65 30.35
CA GLN A 256 -3.03 -11.91 31.52
C GLN A 256 -2.91 -13.34 32.03
N LEU A 257 -2.53 -14.28 31.16
CA LEU A 257 -2.27 -15.68 31.51
C LEU A 257 -0.84 -15.96 32.01
N ASN A 258 0.03 -14.91 32.06
CA ASN A 258 1.45 -15.01 32.41
C ASN A 258 2.19 -16.04 31.53
N TYR A 259 1.77 -16.21 30.29
CA TYR A 259 2.42 -17.12 29.35
C TYR A 259 3.59 -16.42 28.68
N GLN A 260 4.76 -17.08 28.67
CA GLN A 260 5.99 -16.55 28.13
C GLN A 260 6.49 -17.42 26.97
N PRO A 261 6.32 -17.00 25.70
CA PRO A 261 6.96 -17.65 24.57
C PRO A 261 8.45 -17.29 24.49
N LYS A 262 9.24 -18.08 23.78
CA LYS A 262 10.60 -17.70 23.38
C LYS A 262 10.57 -16.62 22.29
N MET A 263 9.67 -16.80 21.31
CA MET A 263 9.48 -15.87 20.21
C MET A 263 8.00 -15.51 20.07
N ALA A 264 7.73 -14.25 19.72
CA ALA A 264 6.40 -13.76 19.39
C ALA A 264 6.48 -12.91 18.13
N ALA A 265 5.82 -13.35 17.06
CA ALA A 265 5.78 -12.69 15.76
C ALA A 265 4.33 -12.33 15.41
N PHE A 266 4.08 -11.08 15.03
CA PHE A 266 2.76 -10.59 14.62
C PHE A 266 2.91 -9.80 13.33
N SER A 267 1.93 -9.93 12.40
CA SER A 267 2.09 -9.37 11.05
C SER A 267 2.14 -7.85 11.02
N THR A 268 1.06 -7.14 11.31
CA THR A 268 0.99 -5.70 11.02
C THR A 268 1.09 -4.80 12.25
N ALA A 269 0.57 -5.23 13.40
CA ALA A 269 0.46 -4.35 14.56
C ALA A 269 1.79 -3.72 15.02
N PRO A 270 2.92 -4.45 15.06
CA PRO A 270 4.19 -3.86 15.49
C PRO A 270 4.74 -2.78 14.56
N THR A 271 4.28 -2.68 13.31
CA THR A 271 4.70 -1.63 12.37
C THR A 271 4.01 -0.28 12.64
N ASN A 272 2.92 -0.30 13.41
CA ASN A 272 2.13 0.90 13.69
C ASN A 272 2.76 1.71 14.82
N ALA A 273 2.88 3.02 14.63
CA ALA A 273 3.48 3.94 15.60
C ALA A 273 2.76 3.98 16.96
N GLU A 274 1.46 3.64 17.02
CA GLU A 274 0.66 3.61 18.23
C GLU A 274 0.81 2.31 19.04
N PHE A 275 1.44 1.29 18.46
CA PHE A 275 1.57 -0.03 19.08
C PHE A 275 2.27 0.02 20.48
N PRO A 276 3.35 0.78 20.67
CA PRO A 276 3.98 0.93 22.01
C PRO A 276 3.06 1.58 23.03
N GLU A 277 2.17 2.46 22.63
CA GLU A 277 1.19 3.07 23.53
C GLU A 277 0.14 2.07 24.01
N ALA A 278 -0.29 1.17 23.09
CA ALA A 278 -1.28 0.15 23.38
C ALA A 278 -0.73 -1.00 24.27
N ILE A 279 0.52 -1.40 24.05
CA ILE A 279 1.13 -2.58 24.70
C ILE A 279 2.07 -2.18 25.85
N GLY A 280 2.73 -1.02 25.77
CA GLY A 280 3.69 -0.57 26.77
C GLY A 280 5.07 -1.22 26.60
N LYS A 281 5.79 -1.40 27.72
CA LYS A 281 7.14 -2.02 27.72
C LYS A 281 7.15 -3.49 27.26
N GLU A 282 6.01 -4.11 27.21
CA GLU A 282 5.80 -5.50 26.76
C GLU A 282 5.98 -5.70 25.25
N THR A 283 6.21 -4.60 24.49
CA THR A 283 6.62 -4.67 23.08
C THR A 283 7.98 -5.32 22.88
N GLU A 284 8.87 -5.25 23.88
CA GLU A 284 10.25 -5.72 23.77
C GLU A 284 10.36 -7.14 23.26
N GLY A 285 11.14 -7.33 22.20
CA GLY A 285 11.37 -8.62 21.55
C GLY A 285 10.24 -9.11 20.65
N ILE A 286 9.15 -8.34 20.45
CA ILE A 286 8.12 -8.68 19.47
C ILE A 286 8.66 -8.44 18.07
N LEU A 287 8.48 -9.43 17.19
CA LEU A 287 8.92 -9.46 15.81
C LEU A 287 7.76 -9.12 14.86
N SER A 288 8.06 -8.45 13.76
CA SER A 288 7.17 -8.33 12.62
C SER A 288 7.96 -8.22 11.30
N PRO A 289 7.35 -8.59 10.18
CA PRO A 289 7.91 -8.22 8.88
C PRO A 289 7.63 -6.75 8.61
N THR A 290 8.41 -6.14 7.72
CA THR A 290 8.13 -4.82 7.14
C THR A 290 8.71 -4.72 5.73
N GLY A 291 7.98 -4.11 4.82
CA GLY A 291 8.45 -3.78 3.48
C GLY A 291 9.25 -2.48 3.44
N TYR A 292 9.21 -1.68 4.52
CA TYR A 292 9.74 -0.33 4.52
C TYR A 292 10.35 0.09 5.86
N THR A 293 11.41 0.89 5.80
CA THR A 293 11.92 1.67 6.93
C THR A 293 12.41 3.04 6.44
N PRO A 294 12.13 4.14 7.17
CA PRO A 294 12.63 5.46 6.82
C PRO A 294 14.17 5.56 6.76
N GLU A 295 14.87 4.68 7.46
CA GLU A 295 16.33 4.61 7.52
C GLU A 295 16.96 3.81 6.35
N ALA A 296 16.16 3.21 5.46
CA ALA A 296 16.68 2.42 4.34
C ALA A 296 17.54 3.27 3.39
N ASP A 297 18.71 2.77 3.04
CA ASP A 297 19.64 3.41 2.09
C ASP A 297 19.28 3.04 0.63
N TYR A 298 18.07 3.41 0.22
CA TYR A 298 17.61 3.30 -1.16
C TYR A 298 17.71 4.65 -1.88
N PRO A 299 17.97 4.68 -3.20
CA PRO A 299 18.32 5.90 -3.93
C PRO A 299 17.35 7.07 -3.75
N THR A 300 16.05 6.82 -3.61
CA THR A 300 15.00 7.85 -3.51
C THR A 300 14.42 8.00 -2.11
N ASN A 301 14.80 7.14 -1.15
CA ASN A 301 14.15 7.10 0.16
C ASN A 301 14.44 8.34 1.01
N ALA A 302 15.69 8.81 1.07
CA ALA A 302 16.03 9.98 1.88
C ALA A 302 15.23 11.23 1.49
N GLU A 303 15.04 11.45 0.18
CA GLU A 303 14.27 12.58 -0.36
C GLU A 303 12.77 12.45 -0.01
N PHE A 304 12.21 11.24 -0.15
CA PHE A 304 10.84 10.97 0.27
C PHE A 304 10.63 11.23 1.76
N VAL A 305 11.51 10.71 2.62
CA VAL A 305 11.42 10.90 4.08
C VAL A 305 11.49 12.38 4.44
N GLU A 306 12.40 13.15 3.84
CA GLU A 306 12.51 14.59 4.06
C GLU A 306 11.23 15.31 3.63
N TYR A 307 10.79 15.09 2.39
CA TYR A 307 9.60 15.73 1.82
C TYR A 307 8.34 15.41 2.63
N TYR A 308 8.10 14.11 2.88
CA TYR A 308 6.92 13.67 3.63
C TYR A 308 6.92 14.22 5.06
N THR A 309 8.07 14.17 5.76
CA THR A 309 8.19 14.65 7.14
C THR A 309 7.98 16.17 7.22
N GLU A 310 8.46 16.94 6.24
CA GLU A 310 8.21 18.39 6.20
C GLU A 310 6.72 18.71 6.08
N LYS A 311 5.98 17.94 5.30
CA LYS A 311 4.53 18.15 5.05
C LYS A 311 3.65 17.62 6.20
N SER A 312 3.95 16.45 6.73
CA SER A 312 3.11 15.73 7.72
C SER A 312 3.50 15.98 9.19
N GLY A 313 4.76 16.37 9.43
CA GLY A 313 5.33 16.52 10.77
C GLY A 313 5.85 15.21 11.41
N THR A 314 5.69 14.06 10.73
CA THR A 314 6.15 12.74 11.18
C THR A 314 6.79 11.99 10.00
N PRO A 315 7.77 11.09 10.23
CA PRO A 315 8.26 10.22 9.18
C PRO A 315 7.15 9.36 8.58
N PRO A 316 7.28 8.96 7.29
CA PRO A 316 6.33 8.05 6.66
C PRO A 316 6.41 6.64 7.27
N ALA A 317 5.27 5.95 7.31
CA ALA A 317 5.18 4.53 7.62
C ALA A 317 5.01 3.70 6.33
N GLU A 318 4.84 2.38 6.47
CA GLU A 318 4.81 1.45 5.35
C GLU A 318 3.66 1.72 4.37
N ASP A 319 2.46 2.05 4.87
CA ASP A 319 1.30 2.34 4.01
C ASP A 319 1.55 3.56 3.11
N GLU A 320 2.13 4.62 3.65
CA GLU A 320 2.51 5.81 2.89
C GLU A 320 3.63 5.52 1.89
N ALA A 321 4.60 4.70 2.27
CA ALA A 321 5.72 4.34 1.40
C ALA A 321 5.26 3.46 0.23
N ASN A 322 4.41 2.47 0.46
CA ASN A 322 3.88 1.61 -0.61
C ASN A 322 3.00 2.41 -1.58
N ALA A 323 2.20 3.35 -1.08
CA ALA A 323 1.42 4.25 -1.93
C ALA A 323 2.32 5.16 -2.77
N TRP A 324 3.33 5.78 -2.17
CA TRP A 324 4.34 6.55 -2.89
C TRP A 324 5.06 5.70 -3.94
N THR A 325 5.44 4.47 -3.60
CA THR A 325 6.04 3.49 -4.52
C THR A 325 5.14 3.19 -5.71
N THR A 326 3.82 3.02 -5.49
CA THR A 326 2.85 2.86 -6.58
C THR A 326 2.96 4.00 -7.58
N GLY A 327 3.02 5.23 -7.09
CA GLY A 327 3.22 6.41 -7.92
C GLY A 327 4.56 6.40 -8.66
N GLN A 328 5.66 6.03 -7.99
CA GLN A 328 6.99 5.92 -8.63
C GLN A 328 7.00 4.88 -9.76
N VAL A 329 6.40 3.71 -9.53
CA VAL A 329 6.34 2.63 -10.52
C VAL A 329 5.57 3.09 -11.76
N VAL A 330 4.39 3.71 -11.56
CA VAL A 330 3.60 4.22 -12.70
C VAL A 330 4.30 5.37 -13.40
N ALA A 331 4.89 6.31 -12.64
CA ALA A 331 5.63 7.43 -13.24
C ALA A 331 6.80 6.95 -14.10
N ALA A 332 7.57 5.96 -13.63
CA ALA A 332 8.69 5.38 -14.39
C ALA A 332 8.23 4.80 -15.73
N ALA A 333 7.11 4.05 -15.73
CA ALA A 333 6.54 3.52 -16.97
C ALA A 333 6.04 4.62 -17.91
N VAL A 334 5.29 5.59 -17.37
CA VAL A 334 4.74 6.73 -18.13
C VAL A 334 5.85 7.57 -18.78
N GLU A 335 6.91 7.89 -18.05
CA GLU A 335 8.02 8.66 -18.56
C GLU A 335 8.81 7.90 -19.64
N ALA A 336 8.99 6.59 -19.47
CA ALA A 336 9.73 5.76 -20.41
C ALA A 336 8.95 5.55 -21.71
N VAL A 337 7.64 5.34 -21.63
CA VAL A 337 6.75 5.12 -22.78
C VAL A 337 6.35 6.44 -23.44
N GLY A 338 6.20 7.51 -22.66
CA GLY A 338 5.83 8.84 -23.15
C GLY A 338 4.33 9.03 -23.35
N CYS A 339 3.48 8.23 -22.65
CA CYS A 339 2.03 8.40 -22.67
C CYS A 339 1.42 8.20 -21.26
N ALA A 340 0.30 8.89 -21.03
CA ALA A 340 -0.54 8.76 -19.84
C ALA A 340 -1.98 9.09 -20.23
N ASP A 341 -2.66 8.14 -20.79
CA ASP A 341 -4.06 8.27 -21.26
C ASP A 341 -4.76 6.89 -21.25
N PRO A 342 -6.11 6.85 -21.34
CA PRO A 342 -6.88 5.60 -21.27
C PRO A 342 -6.87 4.82 -22.58
N ASP A 343 -6.09 5.22 -23.58
CA ASP A 343 -6.01 4.49 -24.85
C ASP A 343 -5.44 3.09 -24.64
N PRO A 344 -6.06 2.04 -25.17
CA PRO A 344 -5.61 0.67 -24.96
C PRO A 344 -4.18 0.39 -25.41
N GLU A 345 -3.68 1.11 -26.44
CA GLU A 345 -2.30 0.96 -26.91
C GLU A 345 -1.33 1.55 -25.90
N CYS A 346 -1.64 2.73 -25.33
CA CYS A 346 -0.85 3.34 -24.27
C CYS A 346 -0.80 2.43 -23.02
N GLN A 347 -1.96 2.01 -22.52
CA GLN A 347 -2.04 1.14 -21.34
C GLN A 347 -1.27 -0.18 -21.54
N GLN A 348 -1.35 -0.80 -22.71
CA GLN A 348 -0.60 -2.02 -22.99
C GLN A 348 0.92 -1.78 -23.04
N GLN A 349 1.37 -0.65 -23.59
CA GLN A 349 2.79 -0.29 -23.59
C GLN A 349 3.34 -0.06 -22.18
N LEU A 350 2.55 0.54 -21.27
CA LEU A 350 2.91 0.69 -19.86
C LEU A 350 3.05 -0.66 -19.16
N ILE A 351 2.10 -1.57 -19.39
CA ILE A 351 2.12 -2.93 -18.85
C ILE A 351 3.36 -3.70 -19.37
N ASP A 352 3.59 -3.66 -20.68
CA ASP A 352 4.72 -4.37 -21.29
C ASP A 352 6.06 -3.83 -20.80
N TRP A 353 6.17 -2.51 -20.62
CA TRP A 353 7.38 -1.90 -20.07
C TRP A 353 7.68 -2.38 -18.64
N LEU A 354 6.69 -2.40 -17.74
CA LEU A 354 6.87 -2.87 -16.37
C LEU A 354 7.24 -4.35 -16.29
N ARG A 355 6.81 -5.18 -17.23
CA ARG A 355 7.19 -6.59 -17.29
C ARG A 355 8.66 -6.83 -17.65
N GLU A 356 9.30 -5.88 -18.31
CA GLU A 356 10.65 -6.01 -18.84
C GLU A 356 11.68 -5.21 -18.03
N ASN A 357 11.23 -4.35 -17.10
CA ASN A 357 12.12 -3.40 -16.42
C ASN A 357 12.00 -3.48 -14.90
N GLU A 358 13.12 -3.19 -14.22
CA GLU A 358 13.21 -2.95 -12.80
C GLU A 358 13.05 -1.45 -12.53
N VAL A 359 12.40 -1.11 -11.42
CA VAL A 359 12.17 0.29 -10.99
C VAL A 359 12.79 0.51 -9.63
N ASP A 360 13.69 1.50 -9.50
CA ASP A 360 14.20 1.97 -8.23
C ASP A 360 13.13 2.73 -7.45
N THR A 361 12.85 2.32 -6.23
CA THR A 361 11.78 2.89 -5.40
C THR A 361 12.22 3.12 -3.96
N VAL A 362 11.38 3.77 -3.16
CA VAL A 362 11.64 4.00 -1.73
C VAL A 362 11.61 2.71 -0.89
N VAL A 363 11.04 1.63 -1.43
CA VAL A 363 11.08 0.29 -0.81
C VAL A 363 12.17 -0.60 -1.41
N GLY A 364 13.05 -0.04 -2.23
CA GLY A 364 14.11 -0.73 -2.96
C GLY A 364 13.78 -0.96 -4.43
N PRO A 365 14.66 -1.65 -5.16
CA PRO A 365 14.41 -1.99 -6.56
C PRO A 365 13.27 -3.03 -6.65
N LEU A 366 12.30 -2.78 -7.52
CA LEU A 366 11.18 -3.67 -7.77
C LEU A 366 11.23 -4.20 -9.20
N SER A 367 11.06 -5.50 -9.33
CA SER A 367 10.79 -6.22 -10.57
C SER A 367 9.74 -7.29 -10.29
N TRP A 368 9.07 -7.75 -11.34
CA TRP A 368 7.92 -8.63 -11.19
C TRP A 368 8.01 -9.84 -12.12
N ASP A 369 7.39 -10.94 -11.70
CA ASP A 369 7.16 -12.07 -12.59
C ASP A 369 5.97 -11.83 -13.55
N ALA A 370 5.62 -12.87 -14.32
CA ALA A 370 4.55 -12.78 -15.32
C ALA A 370 3.17 -12.51 -14.70
N GLU A 371 2.98 -12.83 -13.44
CA GLU A 371 1.76 -12.64 -12.67
C GLU A 371 1.71 -11.29 -11.92
N GLY A 372 2.79 -10.47 -12.02
CA GLY A 372 2.90 -9.18 -11.32
C GLY A 372 3.33 -9.30 -9.85
N ARG A 373 3.81 -10.48 -9.47
CA ARG A 373 4.36 -10.76 -8.14
C ARG A 373 5.76 -10.18 -8.01
N PRO A 374 6.06 -9.40 -6.96
CA PRO A 374 7.38 -8.81 -6.76
C PRO A 374 8.44 -9.87 -6.45
N GLN A 375 9.69 -9.60 -6.85
CA GLN A 375 10.83 -10.50 -6.71
C GLN A 375 11.80 -10.02 -5.62
N GLY A 376 11.29 -9.48 -4.52
CA GLY A 376 12.07 -8.99 -3.39
C GLY A 376 11.82 -9.78 -2.10
N ALA A 377 12.16 -9.18 -0.97
CA ALA A 377 11.94 -9.76 0.35
C ALA A 377 11.65 -8.68 1.39
N HIS A 378 10.79 -9.00 2.35
CA HIS A 378 10.53 -8.14 3.51
C HIS A 378 11.65 -8.23 4.53
N LEU A 379 11.99 -7.08 5.13
CA LEU A 379 12.86 -7.00 6.29
C LEU A 379 12.14 -7.57 7.53
N ILE A 380 12.90 -7.95 8.54
CA ILE A 380 12.35 -8.27 9.86
C ILE A 380 12.76 -7.20 10.85
N GLN A 381 11.78 -6.64 11.49
CA GLN A 381 11.96 -5.67 12.55
C GLN A 381 11.58 -6.26 13.91
N GLN A 382 12.12 -5.68 14.96
CA GLN A 382 11.90 -6.09 16.33
C GLN A 382 11.94 -4.88 17.26
N TYR A 383 11.17 -4.89 18.34
CA TYR A 383 11.34 -3.91 19.40
C TYR A 383 12.59 -4.25 20.22
N VAL A 384 13.57 -3.34 20.19
CA VAL A 384 14.84 -3.43 20.91
C VAL A 384 15.05 -2.11 21.65
N ASP A 385 15.22 -2.18 22.98
CA ASP A 385 15.34 -1.01 23.87
C ASP A 385 14.16 -0.01 23.70
N GLY A 386 12.94 -0.54 23.52
CA GLY A 386 11.70 0.22 23.38
C GLY A 386 11.55 0.95 22.05
N LYS A 387 12.36 0.62 21.05
CA LYS A 387 12.29 1.18 19.70
C LYS A 387 12.18 0.06 18.67
N ILE A 388 11.45 0.31 17.59
CA ILE A 388 11.47 -0.57 16.45
C ILE A 388 12.84 -0.50 15.75
N ARG A 389 13.40 -1.65 15.40
CA ARG A 389 14.72 -1.77 14.76
C ARG A 389 14.67 -2.89 13.73
N ILE A 390 15.29 -2.67 12.59
CA ILE A 390 15.57 -3.77 11.65
C ILE A 390 16.60 -4.70 12.27
N VAL A 391 16.30 -6.00 12.30
CA VAL A 391 17.18 -7.03 12.86
C VAL A 391 17.57 -8.09 11.84
N LEU A 392 16.87 -8.19 10.70
CA LEU A 392 17.21 -9.07 9.57
C LEU A 392 16.81 -8.42 8.24
N PRO A 393 17.55 -8.69 7.14
CA PRO A 393 18.78 -9.48 7.11
C PRO A 393 19.94 -8.76 7.82
N GLN A 394 21.03 -9.45 8.11
CA GLN A 394 22.16 -8.92 8.90
C GLN A 394 22.83 -7.70 8.26
N GLU A 395 22.85 -7.60 6.95
CA GLU A 395 23.40 -6.47 6.18
C GLU A 395 22.59 -5.17 6.34
N ALA A 396 21.30 -5.27 6.65
CA ALA A 396 20.41 -4.14 6.91
C ALA A 396 20.16 -3.92 8.42
N ALA A 397 20.71 -4.77 9.29
CA ALA A 397 20.37 -4.77 10.71
C ALA A 397 20.87 -3.54 11.43
N GLU A 398 20.00 -2.89 12.20
CA GLU A 398 20.26 -1.77 13.11
C GLU A 398 20.55 -2.24 14.54
N ALA A 399 20.13 -3.46 14.87
CA ALA A 399 20.34 -4.10 16.17
C ALA A 399 20.45 -5.63 16.03
N ASP A 400 21.00 -6.29 17.05
CA ASP A 400 21.06 -7.74 17.10
C ASP A 400 19.66 -8.34 17.32
N LEU A 401 19.36 -9.44 16.64
CA LEU A 401 18.12 -10.18 16.82
C LEU A 401 18.02 -10.78 18.24
N ILE A 402 16.97 -10.44 18.96
CA ILE A 402 16.62 -11.03 20.25
C ILE A 402 15.85 -12.34 20.00
N LEU A 403 16.54 -13.49 20.14
CA LEU A 403 15.95 -14.82 19.93
C LEU A 403 15.04 -15.27 21.10
N GLU A 404 15.34 -14.82 22.32
CA GLU A 404 14.52 -15.12 23.49
C GLU A 404 13.82 -13.83 23.94
N LYS A 405 12.53 -13.74 23.62
CA LYS A 405 11.71 -12.59 23.99
C LYS A 405 11.76 -12.33 25.50
N PRO A 406 12.07 -11.11 25.94
CA PRO A 406 11.96 -10.73 27.36
C PRO A 406 10.54 -10.98 27.90
N PRO A 407 10.39 -11.16 29.23
CA PRO A 407 9.06 -11.32 29.83
C PRO A 407 8.12 -10.16 29.49
N TRP A 408 6.83 -10.51 29.37
CA TRP A 408 5.76 -9.52 29.18
C TRP A 408 5.75 -8.46 30.28
#